data_759971188200a03bce915ac8ad804caa
#
_entry.id   759971188200a03bce915ac8ad804caa
#
_cell.length_a   1.000
_cell.length_b   1.000
_cell.length_c   1.000
_cell.angle_alpha   90.00
_cell.angle_beta   90.00
_cell.angle_gamma   90.00
#
_symmetry.space_group_name_H-M   'P 1'
#
loop_
_entity.id
_entity.type
_entity.pdbx_description
1 polymer ?
#
loop_
_entity_poly.entity_id
_entity_poly.type
_entity_poly.pdbx_seq_one_letter_code
_entity_poly.pdbx_strand_id
1 'polypeptide(L)'
;MLDRRQPEDFGANSWLVEEMYEQFRNDPASVGAIWQEFFSDFSPAGSPRVDNTAEILRPLLLPPEDVNGQLAKPAEPVAKSPRVEMPAPRAIVPAEIFADPAPEPLRGVPAAIATNMERSLSVPTATSFRNVPAKLLEVNRKVINNYRGRTGQGKVSYTHLIGYAVVRAIADSVPNMKNSYAIDADGKAQLQKRSHVNIGLAVDVDKGNGQRSLVVPVLRHADTLDFDGFLFAYDDIIRKVRANKLTADDYAGANVSLTNPGTIGTVQSVPRLMPGQGVIVGVGTIDYPAEFQGSDERTIVRLGISKVVTITSTYDHRIIQGAESGMFLKYVHELLIGKHNFYADIFRSLGVPYQAIQWHQDSNLLDSEDAMLDKQMQVATLIRVHRVRGHRSEERRVGKECRIG
;
A
#
# COMPACT_ATOMS: atom_id res chain seq x y z
N MET A 1 -44.35 -6.72 -28.19
CA MET A 1 -42.93 -6.50 -28.51
C MET A 1 -42.21 -6.45 -27.17
N LEU A 2 -41.69 -7.57 -26.72
CA LEU A 2 -40.96 -7.66 -25.45
C LEU A 2 -39.55 -7.12 -25.69
N ASP A 3 -39.23 -6.11 -24.91
CA ASP A 3 -37.96 -5.39 -24.92
C ASP A 3 -36.82 -6.38 -24.55
N ARG A 4 -35.97 -6.70 -25.52
CA ARG A 4 -34.80 -7.58 -25.28
C ARG A 4 -33.73 -6.73 -24.59
N ARG A 5 -33.61 -6.89 -23.27
CA ARG A 5 -32.52 -6.24 -22.51
C ARG A 5 -31.17 -6.77 -22.98
N GLN A 6 -30.25 -5.86 -23.29
CA GLN A 6 -28.87 -6.14 -23.70
C GLN A 6 -27.94 -6.10 -22.48
N PRO A 7 -26.80 -6.79 -22.49
CA PRO A 7 -25.81 -6.72 -21.40
C PRO A 7 -25.37 -5.27 -21.07
N GLU A 8 -25.40 -4.39 -22.05
CA GLU A 8 -25.07 -2.96 -21.93
C GLU A 8 -26.06 -2.18 -21.04
N ASP A 9 -27.27 -2.70 -20.85
CA ASP A 9 -28.31 -2.08 -20.00
C ASP A 9 -28.01 -2.19 -18.49
N PHE A 10 -27.05 -3.04 -18.10
CA PHE A 10 -26.69 -3.27 -16.71
C PHE A 10 -25.51 -2.44 -16.21
N GLY A 11 -24.92 -1.58 -17.05
CA GLY A 11 -23.86 -0.65 -16.70
C GLY A 11 -22.69 -1.32 -15.97
N ALA A 12 -22.35 -0.83 -14.78
CA ALA A 12 -21.22 -1.37 -13.99
C ALA A 12 -21.38 -2.83 -13.53
N ASN A 13 -22.57 -3.43 -13.69
CA ASN A 13 -22.88 -4.78 -13.24
C ASN A 13 -22.96 -5.78 -14.42
N SER A 14 -22.63 -5.39 -15.64
CA SER A 14 -22.68 -6.25 -16.82
C SER A 14 -21.85 -7.53 -16.64
N TRP A 15 -20.68 -7.43 -16.05
CA TRP A 15 -19.79 -8.55 -15.75
C TRP A 15 -20.44 -9.61 -14.84
N LEU A 16 -21.23 -9.18 -13.83
CA LEU A 16 -21.93 -10.09 -12.93
C LEU A 16 -23.01 -10.88 -13.68
N VAL A 17 -23.72 -10.21 -14.58
CA VAL A 17 -24.75 -10.85 -15.40
C VAL A 17 -24.13 -11.89 -16.36
N GLU A 18 -22.97 -11.59 -16.93
CA GLU A 18 -22.21 -12.51 -17.79
C GLU A 18 -21.72 -13.74 -16.99
N GLU A 19 -21.16 -13.53 -15.81
CA GLU A 19 -20.67 -14.62 -14.95
C GLU A 19 -21.81 -15.54 -14.50
N MET A 20 -22.93 -14.95 -14.08
CA MET A 20 -24.12 -15.72 -13.67
C MET A 20 -24.75 -16.46 -14.86
N TYR A 21 -24.68 -15.88 -16.09
CA TYR A 21 -25.13 -16.55 -17.30
C TYR A 21 -24.24 -17.73 -17.70
N GLU A 22 -22.94 -17.62 -17.54
CA GLU A 22 -22.01 -18.75 -17.77
C GLU A 22 -22.27 -19.88 -16.77
N GLN A 23 -22.49 -19.56 -15.50
CA GLN A 23 -22.88 -20.56 -14.49
C GLN A 23 -24.21 -21.23 -14.85
N PHE A 24 -25.22 -20.46 -15.25
CA PHE A 24 -26.51 -20.99 -15.69
C PHE A 24 -26.40 -21.92 -16.93
N ARG A 25 -25.54 -21.57 -17.88
CA ARG A 25 -25.27 -22.42 -19.05
C ARG A 25 -24.63 -23.75 -18.71
N ASN A 26 -23.74 -23.76 -17.73
CA ASN A 26 -23.03 -24.97 -17.31
C ASN A 26 -23.88 -25.86 -16.42
N ASP A 27 -24.60 -25.27 -15.49
CA ASP A 27 -25.58 -25.95 -14.61
C ASP A 27 -26.69 -24.97 -14.23
N PRO A 28 -27.88 -25.09 -14.83
CA PRO A 28 -29.04 -24.23 -14.49
C PRO A 28 -29.48 -24.28 -13.03
N ALA A 29 -29.16 -25.36 -12.32
CA ALA A 29 -29.51 -25.48 -10.90
C ALA A 29 -28.50 -24.77 -9.97
N SER A 30 -27.32 -24.38 -10.48
CA SER A 30 -26.29 -23.72 -9.71
C SER A 30 -26.60 -22.24 -9.39
N VAL A 31 -27.54 -21.64 -10.12
CA VAL A 31 -27.96 -20.25 -9.93
C VAL A 31 -29.31 -20.17 -9.23
N GLY A 32 -29.54 -19.13 -8.43
CA GLY A 32 -30.79 -18.95 -7.70
C GLY A 32 -32.01 -18.82 -8.63
N ALA A 33 -33.23 -19.20 -8.12
CA ALA A 33 -34.46 -19.24 -8.91
C ALA A 33 -34.76 -17.93 -9.67
N ILE A 34 -34.43 -16.78 -9.13
CA ILE A 34 -34.61 -15.47 -9.76
C ILE A 34 -33.72 -15.33 -11.02
N TRP A 35 -32.52 -15.85 -10.98
CA TRP A 35 -31.60 -15.86 -12.12
C TRP A 35 -31.99 -16.88 -13.18
N GLN A 36 -32.56 -18.03 -12.76
CA GLN A 36 -33.08 -19.03 -13.70
C GLN A 36 -34.23 -18.45 -14.52
N GLU A 37 -35.19 -17.77 -13.84
CA GLU A 37 -36.29 -17.09 -14.51
C GLU A 37 -35.81 -15.98 -15.44
N PHE A 38 -34.85 -15.17 -15.00
CA PHE A 38 -34.25 -14.09 -15.79
C PHE A 38 -33.56 -14.64 -17.05
N PHE A 39 -32.76 -15.68 -16.93
CA PHE A 39 -32.00 -16.24 -18.07
C PHE A 39 -32.82 -17.13 -18.98
N SER A 40 -34.04 -17.53 -18.59
CA SER A 40 -34.93 -18.26 -19.49
C SER A 40 -35.31 -17.46 -20.75
N ASP A 41 -35.41 -16.13 -20.59
CA ASP A 41 -35.76 -15.19 -21.68
C ASP A 41 -34.57 -14.34 -22.17
N PHE A 42 -33.39 -14.52 -21.59
CA PHE A 42 -32.19 -13.73 -21.89
C PHE A 42 -31.36 -14.37 -23.01
N SER A 43 -31.09 -13.63 -24.06
CA SER A 43 -30.20 -14.05 -25.15
C SER A 43 -29.18 -12.97 -25.45
N PRO A 44 -27.88 -13.16 -25.09
CA PRO A 44 -26.85 -12.19 -25.39
C PRO A 44 -26.66 -12.04 -26.89
N ALA A 45 -26.75 -10.83 -27.43
CA ALA A 45 -26.49 -10.54 -28.81
C ALA A 45 -24.98 -10.67 -29.09
N GLY A 46 -24.61 -11.66 -29.92
CA GLY A 46 -23.26 -11.72 -30.48
C GLY A 46 -22.28 -12.70 -29.88
N SER A 47 -22.71 -13.91 -29.52
CA SER A 47 -21.74 -15.01 -29.35
C SER A 47 -21.40 -15.58 -30.74
N PRO A 48 -20.15 -15.47 -31.22
CA PRO A 48 -19.71 -16.31 -32.33
C PRO A 48 -19.71 -17.76 -31.82
N ARG A 49 -20.36 -18.66 -32.54
CA ARG A 49 -20.20 -20.10 -32.35
C ARG A 49 -18.72 -20.42 -32.51
N VAL A 50 -18.06 -20.74 -31.44
CA VAL A 50 -16.72 -21.31 -31.45
C VAL A 50 -16.90 -22.83 -31.51
N ASP A 51 -17.16 -23.35 -32.68
CA ASP A 51 -16.79 -24.71 -33.03
C ASP A 51 -15.29 -24.72 -33.27
N ASN A 52 -14.55 -25.59 -32.57
CA ASN A 52 -13.12 -25.91 -32.68
C ASN A 52 -12.10 -25.11 -31.87
N THR A 53 -12.08 -25.39 -30.57
CA THR A 53 -10.90 -25.10 -29.70
C THR A 53 -9.69 -26.02 -30.03
N ALA A 54 -9.86 -27.04 -30.86
CA ALA A 54 -8.79 -27.98 -31.23
C ALA A 54 -7.85 -27.44 -32.33
N GLU A 55 -8.26 -26.41 -33.09
CA GLU A 55 -7.49 -25.92 -34.22
C GLU A 55 -6.58 -24.73 -33.90
N ILE A 56 -6.82 -24.04 -32.79
CA ILE A 56 -6.02 -22.88 -32.36
C ILE A 56 -4.71 -23.28 -31.66
N LEU A 57 -4.61 -24.52 -31.15
CA LEU A 57 -3.41 -25.03 -30.47
C LEU A 57 -2.46 -25.85 -31.38
N ARG A 58 -2.81 -26.06 -32.67
CA ARG A 58 -1.97 -26.82 -33.60
C ARG A 58 -0.62 -26.20 -33.97
N PRO A 59 -0.41 -24.86 -33.96
CA PRO A 59 0.89 -24.30 -34.31
C PRO A 59 1.96 -24.47 -33.21
N LEU A 60 1.58 -24.82 -31.98
CA LEU A 60 2.51 -24.88 -30.83
C LEU A 60 3.13 -26.26 -30.60
N LEU A 61 2.75 -27.29 -31.36
CA LEU A 61 3.22 -28.67 -31.20
C LEU A 61 3.90 -29.24 -32.44
N LEU A 62 4.60 -28.41 -33.24
CA LEU A 62 5.49 -28.92 -34.27
C LEU A 62 6.77 -29.44 -33.64
N PRO A 63 7.19 -30.68 -33.96
CA PRO A 63 8.50 -31.19 -33.53
C PRO A 63 9.61 -30.36 -34.17
N PRO A 64 10.77 -30.24 -33.52
CA PRO A 64 11.91 -29.49 -34.04
C PRO A 64 12.37 -30.15 -35.36
N GLU A 65 12.49 -29.36 -36.41
CA GLU A 65 13.13 -29.78 -37.65
C GLU A 65 14.63 -29.93 -37.44
N ASP A 66 15.17 -31.06 -37.87
CA ASP A 66 16.62 -31.26 -37.93
C ASP A 66 17.26 -30.30 -38.94
N VAL A 67 18.43 -29.78 -38.58
CA VAL A 67 19.18 -28.76 -39.33
C VAL A 67 19.55 -29.17 -40.76
N ASN A 68 19.29 -30.43 -41.20
CA ASN A 68 19.67 -30.97 -42.49
C ASN A 68 18.51 -31.41 -43.41
N GLY A 69 17.26 -31.05 -43.06
CA GLY A 69 16.13 -31.22 -44.01
C GLY A 69 15.82 -32.67 -44.43
N GLN A 70 16.23 -33.70 -43.65
CA GLN A 70 15.85 -35.10 -43.91
C GLN A 70 14.80 -35.53 -42.88
N LEU A 71 13.64 -35.93 -43.38
CA LEU A 71 12.58 -36.55 -42.57
C LEU A 71 13.08 -37.84 -41.92
N ALA A 72 13.08 -37.91 -40.59
CA ALA A 72 13.39 -39.11 -39.88
C ALA A 72 12.41 -40.25 -40.19
N LYS A 73 12.93 -41.43 -40.47
CA LYS A 73 12.13 -42.65 -40.64
C LYS A 73 11.33 -42.97 -39.39
N PRO A 74 10.12 -43.54 -39.51
CA PRO A 74 9.32 -43.95 -38.38
C PRO A 74 10.09 -44.93 -37.48
N ALA A 75 10.21 -44.66 -36.20
CA ALA A 75 10.83 -45.56 -35.23
C ALA A 75 9.97 -46.82 -35.05
N GLU A 76 10.62 -47.97 -35.02
CA GLU A 76 10.03 -49.27 -34.67
C GLU A 76 9.36 -49.22 -33.27
N PRO A 77 8.30 -50.02 -33.01
CA PRO A 77 7.58 -50.00 -31.75
C PRO A 77 8.47 -50.39 -30.60
N VAL A 78 8.72 -49.46 -29.69
CA VAL A 78 9.44 -49.67 -28.46
C VAL A 78 8.70 -50.68 -27.61
N ALA A 79 9.42 -51.71 -27.15
CA ALA A 79 8.95 -52.73 -26.25
C ALA A 79 8.28 -52.11 -25.02
N LYS A 80 7.12 -52.63 -24.63
CA LYS A 80 6.34 -52.20 -23.47
C LYS A 80 7.20 -52.19 -22.22
N SER A 81 7.43 -51.02 -21.65
CA SER A 81 8.02 -50.88 -20.33
C SER A 81 7.24 -51.70 -19.30
N PRO A 82 7.91 -52.32 -18.29
CA PRO A 82 7.20 -53.07 -17.27
C PRO A 82 6.21 -52.15 -16.55
N ARG A 83 4.99 -52.62 -16.43
CA ARG A 83 3.89 -51.97 -15.72
C ARG A 83 4.35 -51.81 -14.27
N VAL A 84 4.63 -50.57 -13.86
CA VAL A 84 4.81 -50.22 -12.44
C VAL A 84 3.49 -50.52 -11.73
N GLU A 85 3.48 -51.56 -10.92
CA GLU A 85 2.36 -51.83 -10.01
C GLU A 85 2.19 -50.59 -9.10
N MET A 86 1.10 -49.89 -9.29
CA MET A 86 0.72 -48.84 -8.33
C MET A 86 0.48 -49.50 -6.96
N PRO A 87 1.09 -48.98 -5.89
CA PRO A 87 0.80 -49.53 -4.55
C PRO A 87 -0.70 -49.43 -4.30
N ALA A 88 -1.26 -50.49 -3.75
CA ALA A 88 -2.67 -50.55 -3.39
C ALA A 88 -3.11 -49.33 -2.60
N PRO A 89 -4.31 -48.78 -2.87
CA PRO A 89 -4.81 -47.60 -2.15
C PRO A 89 -4.69 -47.89 -0.65
N ARG A 90 -3.91 -47.05 0.05
CA ARG A 90 -3.87 -47.12 1.52
C ARG A 90 -5.29 -46.98 2.01
N ALA A 91 -5.74 -47.96 2.83
CA ALA A 91 -7.00 -47.87 3.51
C ALA A 91 -7.10 -46.49 4.19
N ILE A 92 -8.10 -45.69 3.82
CA ILE A 92 -8.40 -44.44 4.50
C ILE A 92 -8.81 -44.86 5.90
N VAL A 93 -7.85 -44.72 6.85
CA VAL A 93 -8.19 -44.81 8.27
C VAL A 93 -9.26 -43.74 8.51
N PRO A 94 -10.45 -44.05 9.07
CA PRO A 94 -11.41 -43.01 9.39
C PRO A 94 -10.68 -41.95 10.22
N ALA A 95 -10.67 -40.69 9.76
CA ALA A 95 -10.14 -39.61 10.56
C ALA A 95 -10.88 -39.64 11.90
N GLU A 96 -10.18 -39.92 13.00
CA GLU A 96 -10.70 -39.67 14.31
C GLU A 96 -11.22 -38.25 14.30
N ILE A 97 -12.53 -38.09 14.44
CA ILE A 97 -13.13 -36.75 14.58
C ILE A 97 -12.67 -36.29 15.96
N PHE A 98 -11.57 -35.58 16.00
CA PHE A 98 -11.15 -34.88 17.21
C PHE A 98 -12.27 -33.90 17.54
N ALA A 99 -12.95 -34.12 18.65
CA ALA A 99 -13.94 -33.18 19.13
C ALA A 99 -13.24 -31.84 19.36
N ASP A 100 -13.76 -30.78 18.74
CA ASP A 100 -13.23 -29.45 18.98
C ASP A 100 -13.24 -29.13 20.48
N PRO A 101 -12.22 -28.45 21.00
CA PRO A 101 -12.20 -28.02 22.39
C PRO A 101 -13.43 -27.14 22.67
N ALA A 102 -13.98 -27.27 23.87
CA ALA A 102 -15.14 -26.46 24.27
C ALA A 102 -14.80 -24.95 24.14
N PRO A 103 -15.75 -24.12 23.64
CA PRO A 103 -15.50 -22.68 23.47
C PRO A 103 -15.22 -22.04 24.83
N GLU A 104 -14.13 -21.22 24.85
CA GLU A 104 -13.73 -20.49 26.03
C GLU A 104 -14.31 -19.05 26.01
N PRO A 105 -14.82 -18.53 27.15
CA PRO A 105 -15.36 -17.18 27.21
C PRO A 105 -14.22 -16.14 27.10
N LEU A 106 -14.39 -15.15 26.23
CA LEU A 106 -13.48 -14.01 26.11
C LEU A 106 -13.52 -13.19 27.42
N ARG A 107 -12.34 -12.88 27.98
CA ARG A 107 -12.22 -12.07 29.19
C ARG A 107 -11.16 -10.98 29.02
N GLY A 108 -11.31 -9.85 29.75
CA GLY A 108 -10.36 -8.76 29.71
C GLY A 108 -10.25 -8.08 28.34
N VAL A 109 -9.03 -7.91 27.84
CA VAL A 109 -8.76 -7.21 26.57
C VAL A 109 -9.47 -7.82 25.35
N PRO A 110 -9.47 -9.14 25.13
CA PRO A 110 -10.23 -9.76 24.03
C PRO A 110 -11.73 -9.47 24.08
N ALA A 111 -12.36 -9.49 25.27
CA ALA A 111 -13.78 -9.13 25.42
C ALA A 111 -14.04 -7.66 25.07
N ALA A 112 -13.16 -6.75 25.52
CA ALA A 112 -13.26 -5.34 25.17
C ALA A 112 -13.10 -5.08 23.67
N ILE A 113 -12.20 -5.82 23.00
CA ILE A 113 -12.04 -5.74 21.54
C ILE A 113 -13.33 -6.20 20.84
N ALA A 114 -13.90 -7.33 21.25
CA ALA A 114 -15.17 -7.84 20.68
C ALA A 114 -16.28 -6.79 20.81
N THR A 115 -16.48 -6.24 22.00
CA THR A 115 -17.49 -5.18 22.25
C THR A 115 -17.23 -3.94 21.37
N ASN A 116 -15.99 -3.51 21.24
CA ASN A 116 -15.63 -2.38 20.39
C ASN A 116 -15.89 -2.67 18.90
N MET A 117 -15.61 -3.89 18.44
CA MET A 117 -15.90 -4.28 17.05
C MET A 117 -17.40 -4.30 16.76
N GLU A 118 -18.21 -4.80 17.66
CA GLU A 118 -19.68 -4.73 17.57
C GLU A 118 -20.16 -3.28 17.50
N ARG A 119 -19.66 -2.41 18.37
CA ARG A 119 -19.99 -0.97 18.33
C ARG A 119 -19.58 -0.31 17.02
N SER A 120 -18.46 -0.71 16.41
CA SER A 120 -18.01 -0.19 15.13
C SER A 120 -18.99 -0.46 13.98
N LEU A 121 -19.80 -1.51 14.07
CA LEU A 121 -20.81 -1.85 13.05
C LEU A 121 -21.91 -0.79 12.95
N SER A 122 -22.13 0.02 13.98
CA SER A 122 -23.11 1.11 13.96
C SER A 122 -22.66 2.31 13.12
N VAL A 123 -21.40 2.35 12.66
CA VAL A 123 -20.87 3.44 11.83
C VAL A 123 -20.90 3.02 10.36
N PRO A 124 -21.76 3.63 9.52
CA PRO A 124 -21.75 3.38 8.08
C PRO A 124 -20.50 4.02 7.47
N THR A 125 -19.53 3.20 7.11
CA THR A 125 -18.25 3.65 6.58
C THR A 125 -18.16 3.49 5.07
N ALA A 126 -17.41 4.40 4.42
CA ALA A 126 -16.87 4.19 3.09
C ALA A 126 -15.35 4.31 3.13
N THR A 127 -14.66 3.75 2.14
CA THR A 127 -13.20 3.76 2.08
C THR A 127 -12.72 4.20 0.72
N SER A 128 -11.80 5.15 0.72
CA SER A 128 -11.05 5.59 -0.46
C SER A 128 -9.62 5.12 -0.38
N PHE A 129 -9.01 4.87 -1.54
CA PHE A 129 -7.63 4.38 -1.67
C PHE A 129 -6.82 5.30 -2.55
N ARG A 130 -5.53 5.47 -2.24
CA ARG A 130 -4.60 6.17 -3.11
C ARG A 130 -3.20 5.59 -3.03
N ASN A 131 -2.64 5.28 -4.19
CA ASN A 131 -1.23 4.91 -4.32
C ASN A 131 -0.38 6.18 -4.39
N VAL A 132 0.69 6.21 -3.60
CA VAL A 132 1.63 7.32 -3.51
C VAL A 132 3.03 6.83 -3.85
N PRO A 133 3.74 7.46 -4.80
CA PRO A 133 5.14 7.14 -5.06
C PRO A 133 6.00 7.41 -3.82
N ALA A 134 6.78 6.42 -3.39
CA ALA A 134 7.51 6.50 -2.13
C ALA A 134 8.96 7.00 -2.28
N LYS A 135 9.48 7.14 -3.51
CA LYS A 135 10.89 7.48 -3.75
C LYS A 135 11.34 8.76 -3.02
N LEU A 136 10.53 9.82 -3.12
CA LEU A 136 10.89 11.09 -2.49
C LEU A 136 10.83 11.01 -0.96
N LEU A 137 9.84 10.28 -0.45
CA LEU A 137 9.71 9.96 0.98
C LEU A 137 10.94 9.18 1.49
N GLU A 138 11.42 8.17 0.75
CA GLU A 138 12.59 7.37 1.11
C GLU A 138 13.86 8.22 1.12
N VAL A 139 14.08 9.02 0.07
CA VAL A 139 15.31 9.81 -0.08
C VAL A 139 15.38 10.90 0.98
N ASN A 140 14.32 11.69 1.18
CA ASN A 140 14.33 12.75 2.20
C ASN A 140 14.47 12.16 3.62
N ARG A 141 13.77 11.06 3.92
CA ARG A 141 13.96 10.34 5.19
C ARG A 141 15.41 9.88 5.38
N LYS A 142 16.08 9.38 4.32
CA LYS A 142 17.50 8.99 4.39
C LYS A 142 18.41 10.17 4.72
N VAL A 143 18.18 11.33 4.10
CA VAL A 143 18.93 12.56 4.40
C VAL A 143 18.72 12.99 5.85
N ILE A 144 17.48 13.06 6.31
CA ILE A 144 17.13 13.38 7.71
C ILE A 144 17.85 12.42 8.67
N ASN A 145 17.74 11.12 8.45
CA ASN A 145 18.31 10.12 9.35
C ASN A 145 19.83 10.08 9.35
N ASN A 146 20.47 10.40 8.22
CA ASN A 146 21.93 10.54 8.15
C ASN A 146 22.42 11.75 8.99
N TYR A 147 21.69 12.86 8.96
CA TYR A 147 21.99 14.03 9.79
C TYR A 147 21.75 13.71 11.27
N ARG A 148 20.57 13.21 11.64
CA ARG A 148 20.20 12.89 13.00
C ARG A 148 21.12 11.83 13.63
N GLY A 149 21.57 10.86 12.85
CA GLY A 149 22.53 9.85 13.29
C GLY A 149 23.91 10.44 13.66
N ARG A 150 24.35 11.49 12.93
CA ARG A 150 25.62 12.21 13.23
C ARG A 150 25.49 13.11 14.46
N THR A 151 24.29 13.58 14.78
CA THR A 151 24.01 14.45 15.93
C THR A 151 23.53 13.69 17.16
N GLY A 152 23.53 12.35 17.12
CA GLY A 152 23.14 11.51 18.25
C GLY A 152 21.62 11.48 18.52
N GLN A 153 20.80 11.92 17.57
CA GLN A 153 19.35 12.00 17.71
C GLN A 153 18.67 10.72 17.21
N GLY A 154 17.43 10.49 17.65
CA GLY A 154 16.61 9.35 17.24
C GLY A 154 16.24 9.36 15.76
N LYS A 155 15.91 8.19 15.20
CA LYS A 155 15.55 8.03 13.77
C LYS A 155 14.10 8.42 13.50
N VAL A 156 13.88 9.07 12.37
CA VAL A 156 12.54 9.33 11.80
C VAL A 156 12.08 8.09 11.03
N SER A 157 10.89 7.61 11.34
CA SER A 157 10.22 6.50 10.63
C SER A 157 9.35 7.01 9.49
N TYR A 158 8.94 6.12 8.58
CA TYR A 158 7.93 6.44 7.57
C TYR A 158 6.59 6.83 8.21
N THR A 159 6.21 6.17 9.30
CA THR A 159 4.97 6.47 10.03
C THR A 159 4.95 7.90 10.58
N HIS A 160 6.09 8.43 11.03
CA HIS A 160 6.20 9.83 11.48
C HIS A 160 5.90 10.80 10.32
N LEU A 161 6.52 10.59 9.16
CA LEU A 161 6.34 11.47 7.99
C LEU A 161 4.93 11.38 7.42
N ILE A 162 4.38 10.16 7.30
CA ILE A 162 3.03 9.94 6.78
C ILE A 162 1.98 10.45 7.79
N GLY A 163 2.16 10.18 9.08
CA GLY A 163 1.28 10.66 10.14
C GLY A 163 1.23 12.19 10.19
N TYR A 164 2.38 12.84 10.07
CA TYR A 164 2.43 14.30 9.98
C TYR A 164 1.75 14.83 8.72
N ALA A 165 1.95 14.17 7.55
CA ALA A 165 1.26 14.52 6.32
C ALA A 165 -0.27 14.39 6.44
N VAL A 166 -0.75 13.36 7.15
CA VAL A 166 -2.19 13.18 7.46
C VAL A 166 -2.72 14.34 8.30
N VAL A 167 -2.03 14.71 9.37
CA VAL A 167 -2.41 15.83 10.25
C VAL A 167 -2.45 17.14 9.46
N ARG A 168 -1.40 17.43 8.67
CA ARG A 168 -1.35 18.64 7.84
C ARG A 168 -2.46 18.66 6.78
N ALA A 169 -2.73 17.53 6.13
CA ALA A 169 -3.81 17.47 5.13
C ALA A 169 -5.20 17.77 5.73
N ILE A 170 -5.45 17.32 6.95
CA ILE A 170 -6.68 17.64 7.66
C ILE A 170 -6.72 19.12 8.06
N ALA A 171 -5.61 19.63 8.60
CA ALA A 171 -5.56 21.02 9.06
C ALA A 171 -5.65 22.03 7.91
N ASP A 172 -4.94 21.79 6.81
CA ASP A 172 -4.73 22.77 5.75
C ASP A 172 -5.77 22.66 4.61
N SER A 173 -6.32 21.47 4.35
CA SER A 173 -7.14 21.23 3.17
C SER A 173 -8.56 20.76 3.47
N VAL A 174 -8.73 19.74 4.32
CA VAL A 174 -10.05 19.13 4.55
C VAL A 174 -10.36 19.02 6.05
N PRO A 175 -10.64 20.16 6.74
CA PRO A 175 -10.84 20.14 8.20
C PRO A 175 -12.07 19.34 8.65
N ASN A 176 -13.01 19.02 7.74
CA ASN A 176 -14.16 18.20 8.07
C ASN A 176 -13.80 16.78 8.49
N MET A 177 -12.64 16.26 8.04
CA MET A 177 -12.16 14.91 8.37
C MET A 177 -11.95 14.69 9.87
N LYS A 178 -11.77 15.73 10.68
CA LYS A 178 -11.61 15.63 12.14
C LYS A 178 -12.94 15.68 12.91
N ASN A 179 -14.05 15.99 12.25
CA ASN A 179 -15.36 16.09 12.88
C ASN A 179 -15.93 14.70 13.17
N SER A 180 -16.89 14.62 14.07
CA SER A 180 -17.54 13.37 14.44
C SER A 180 -19.06 13.46 14.41
N TYR A 181 -19.69 12.31 14.16
CA TYR A 181 -21.13 12.18 14.27
C TYR A 181 -21.53 12.00 15.74
N ALA A 182 -22.57 12.67 16.17
CA ALA A 182 -23.17 12.52 17.48
C ALA A 182 -24.70 12.48 17.37
N ILE A 183 -25.34 12.02 18.41
CA ILE A 183 -26.80 12.07 18.58
C ILE A 183 -27.06 12.88 19.85
N ASP A 184 -27.97 13.86 19.78
CA ASP A 184 -28.36 14.67 20.93
C ASP A 184 -29.32 13.89 21.86
N ALA A 185 -29.71 14.56 22.95
CA ALA A 185 -30.64 13.98 23.95
C ALA A 185 -32.03 13.67 23.38
N ASP A 186 -32.42 14.34 22.28
CA ASP A 186 -33.69 14.16 21.60
C ASP A 186 -33.61 13.09 20.49
N GLY A 187 -32.48 12.43 20.32
CA GLY A 187 -32.25 11.43 19.28
C GLY A 187 -31.93 12.01 17.89
N LYS A 188 -31.68 13.32 17.76
CA LYS A 188 -31.38 13.98 16.48
C LYS A 188 -29.91 13.88 16.14
N ALA A 189 -29.62 13.64 14.86
CA ALA A 189 -28.27 13.60 14.32
C ALA A 189 -27.59 14.98 14.41
N GLN A 190 -26.35 15.01 14.89
CA GLN A 190 -25.54 16.20 15.08
C GLN A 190 -24.15 16.03 14.45
N LEU A 191 -23.65 17.09 13.83
CA LEU A 191 -22.24 17.20 13.45
C LEU A 191 -21.47 17.84 14.61
N GLN A 192 -20.66 17.05 15.30
CA GLN A 192 -19.79 17.56 16.33
C GLN A 192 -18.49 18.11 15.72
N LYS A 193 -18.38 19.42 15.61
CA LYS A 193 -17.17 20.09 15.14
C LYS A 193 -16.07 19.99 16.18
N ARG A 194 -14.87 19.59 15.75
CA ARG A 194 -13.67 19.48 16.57
C ARG A 194 -12.69 20.60 16.26
N SER A 195 -12.16 21.25 17.30
CA SER A 195 -11.20 22.36 17.13
C SER A 195 -9.85 21.84 16.63
N HIS A 196 -9.36 20.74 17.18
CA HIS A 196 -8.04 20.20 16.91
C HIS A 196 -8.07 18.77 16.37
N VAL A 197 -6.97 18.38 15.73
CA VAL A 197 -6.71 16.98 15.32
C VAL A 197 -6.09 16.26 16.50
N ASN A 198 -6.83 15.29 17.05
CA ASN A 198 -6.35 14.36 18.06
C ASN A 198 -6.18 12.98 17.39
N ILE A 199 -4.95 12.64 17.09
CA ILE A 199 -4.66 11.42 16.32
C ILE A 199 -4.38 10.23 17.22
N GLY A 200 -5.22 9.20 17.13
CA GLY A 200 -4.99 7.89 17.77
C GLY A 200 -3.98 7.09 16.96
N LEU A 201 -2.95 6.60 17.60
CA LEU A 201 -1.89 5.82 16.96
C LEU A 201 -2.09 4.34 17.29
N ALA A 202 -2.44 3.53 16.29
CA ALA A 202 -2.57 2.09 16.48
C ALA A 202 -1.17 1.46 16.63
N VAL A 203 -0.83 1.05 17.82
CA VAL A 203 0.46 0.43 18.17
C VAL A 203 0.24 -1.01 18.57
N ASP A 204 0.90 -1.91 17.85
CA ASP A 204 0.92 -3.33 18.18
C ASP A 204 2.04 -3.62 19.18
N VAL A 205 1.66 -4.17 20.32
CA VAL A 205 2.57 -4.50 21.43
C VAL A 205 2.68 -6.01 21.54
N ASP A 206 3.88 -6.53 21.37
CA ASP A 206 4.19 -7.90 21.67
C ASP A 206 4.35 -8.06 23.18
N LYS A 207 3.49 -8.89 23.79
CA LYS A 207 3.54 -9.22 25.23
C LYS A 207 4.45 -10.40 25.58
N GLY A 208 5.15 -10.95 24.60
CA GLY A 208 5.81 -12.25 24.73
C GLY A 208 4.84 -13.42 24.62
N ASN A 209 5.36 -14.64 24.55
CA ASN A 209 4.56 -15.87 24.42
C ASN A 209 3.59 -15.91 23.20
N GLY A 210 3.87 -15.14 22.14
CA GLY A 210 3.02 -15.06 20.96
C GLY A 210 1.73 -14.25 21.16
N GLN A 211 1.53 -13.64 22.33
CA GLN A 211 0.39 -12.76 22.58
C GLN A 211 0.68 -11.33 22.11
N ARG A 212 -0.17 -10.82 21.21
CA ARG A 212 -0.13 -9.44 20.72
C ARG A 212 -1.31 -8.66 21.28
N SER A 213 -1.09 -7.39 21.57
CA SER A 213 -2.13 -6.49 22.05
C SER A 213 -2.07 -5.18 21.26
N LEU A 214 -3.19 -4.77 20.70
CA LEU A 214 -3.31 -3.48 20.03
C LEU A 214 -3.72 -2.43 21.07
N VAL A 215 -2.95 -1.34 21.15
CA VAL A 215 -3.29 -0.15 21.92
C VAL A 215 -3.36 1.06 21.00
N VAL A 216 -4.23 2.01 21.30
CA VAL A 216 -4.45 3.20 20.47
C VAL A 216 -4.36 4.46 21.33
N PRO A 217 -3.14 4.82 21.78
CA PRO A 217 -2.94 6.08 22.49
C PRO A 217 -3.13 7.28 21.56
N VAL A 218 -3.43 8.45 22.15
CA VAL A 218 -3.86 9.66 21.45
C VAL A 218 -2.81 10.76 21.57
N LEU A 219 -2.30 11.23 20.45
CA LEU A 219 -1.53 12.46 20.36
C LEU A 219 -2.51 13.62 20.17
N ARG A 220 -2.63 14.45 21.17
CA ARG A 220 -3.60 15.57 21.20
C ARG A 220 -3.03 16.79 20.50
N HIS A 221 -3.91 17.60 19.89
CA HIS A 221 -3.59 18.89 19.26
C HIS A 221 -2.46 18.78 18.24
N ALA A 222 -2.42 17.67 17.49
CA ALA A 222 -1.36 17.39 16.55
C ALA A 222 -1.20 18.45 15.46
N ASP A 223 -2.28 19.14 15.11
CA ASP A 223 -2.35 20.21 14.12
C ASP A 223 -1.63 21.50 14.55
N THR A 224 -1.36 21.68 15.84
CA THR A 224 -0.65 22.85 16.37
C THR A 224 0.87 22.68 16.43
N LEU A 225 1.34 21.45 16.21
CA LEU A 225 2.76 21.11 16.32
C LEU A 225 3.46 21.26 14.95
N ASP A 226 4.70 21.73 14.99
CA ASP A 226 5.61 21.55 13.90
C ASP A 226 6.14 20.10 13.87
N PHE A 227 6.99 19.76 12.90
CA PHE A 227 7.42 18.36 12.76
C PHE A 227 8.28 17.87 13.94
N ASP A 228 9.13 18.72 14.52
CA ASP A 228 9.97 18.33 15.66
C ASP A 228 9.11 18.09 16.91
N GLY A 229 8.15 18.97 17.18
CA GLY A 229 7.18 18.80 18.26
C GLY A 229 6.30 17.57 18.07
N PHE A 230 5.83 17.31 16.84
CA PHE A 230 5.08 16.10 16.51
C PHE A 230 5.90 14.83 16.74
N LEU A 231 7.14 14.80 16.26
CA LEU A 231 8.07 13.70 16.45
C LEU A 231 8.34 13.42 17.92
N PHE A 232 8.61 14.47 18.69
CA PHE A 232 8.84 14.35 20.13
C PHE A 232 7.62 13.77 20.86
N ALA A 233 6.43 14.30 20.59
CA ALA A 233 5.19 13.82 21.21
C ALA A 233 4.87 12.38 20.80
N TYR A 234 5.11 12.02 19.53
CA TYR A 234 4.95 10.65 19.02
C TYR A 234 5.89 9.68 19.75
N ASP A 235 7.19 10.02 19.82
CA ASP A 235 8.19 9.17 20.45
C ASP A 235 7.95 9.04 21.98
N ASP A 236 7.41 10.08 22.63
CA ASP A 236 7.01 10.02 24.05
C ASP A 236 5.87 9.01 24.26
N ILE A 237 4.84 9.05 23.42
CA ILE A 237 3.75 8.08 23.45
C ILE A 237 4.28 6.66 23.26
N ILE A 238 5.12 6.42 22.25
CA ILE A 238 5.70 5.09 22.01
C ILE A 238 6.55 4.62 23.19
N ARG A 239 7.27 5.52 23.84
CA ARG A 239 8.06 5.22 25.04
C ARG A 239 7.15 4.81 26.21
N LYS A 240 6.04 5.53 26.44
CA LYS A 240 5.02 5.17 27.44
C LYS A 240 4.37 3.81 27.15
N VAL A 241 4.05 3.53 25.88
CA VAL A 241 3.53 2.22 25.45
C VAL A 241 4.50 1.10 25.82
N ARG A 242 5.78 1.23 25.43
CA ARG A 242 6.80 0.21 25.71
C ARG A 242 7.09 0.02 27.20
N ALA A 243 6.98 1.09 27.97
CA ALA A 243 7.15 1.07 29.42
C ALA A 243 5.87 0.62 30.18
N ASN A 244 4.77 0.35 29.46
CA ASN A 244 3.44 0.06 30.04
C ASN A 244 2.97 1.14 31.04
N LYS A 245 3.23 2.43 30.71
CA LYS A 245 2.93 3.59 31.55
C LYS A 245 1.81 4.48 30.99
N LEU A 246 0.97 3.93 30.10
CA LEU A 246 -0.18 4.65 29.58
C LEU A 246 -1.26 4.79 30.67
N THR A 247 -1.84 5.98 30.74
CA THR A 247 -2.96 6.31 31.62
C THR A 247 -4.29 6.28 30.86
N ALA A 248 -5.42 6.29 31.54
CA ALA A 248 -6.73 6.39 30.92
C ALA A 248 -6.87 7.63 30.03
N ASP A 249 -6.24 8.73 30.43
CA ASP A 249 -6.21 9.97 29.65
C ASP A 249 -5.48 9.83 28.32
N ASP A 250 -4.46 9.00 28.24
CA ASP A 250 -3.70 8.77 26.99
C ASP A 250 -4.55 8.08 25.91
N TYR A 251 -5.70 7.50 26.26
CA TYR A 251 -6.60 6.82 25.33
C TYR A 251 -7.81 7.67 24.92
N ALA A 252 -8.05 8.81 25.57
CA ALA A 252 -9.28 9.57 25.40
C ALA A 252 -9.18 10.65 24.33
N GLY A 253 -10.28 10.85 23.57
CA GLY A 253 -10.50 12.02 22.75
C GLY A 253 -9.95 11.94 21.33
N ALA A 254 -9.58 10.75 20.82
CA ALA A 254 -9.22 10.56 19.42
C ALA A 254 -10.41 10.90 18.51
N ASN A 255 -10.17 11.72 17.49
CA ASN A 255 -11.12 12.01 16.42
C ASN A 255 -10.63 11.58 15.04
N VAL A 256 -9.35 11.26 14.93
CA VAL A 256 -8.69 10.67 13.77
C VAL A 256 -7.86 9.50 14.27
N SER A 257 -7.72 8.43 13.49
CA SER A 257 -6.83 7.32 13.82
C SER A 257 -5.87 7.01 12.68
N LEU A 258 -4.66 6.55 13.03
CA LEU A 258 -3.65 6.08 12.10
C LEU A 258 -3.25 4.66 12.44
N THR A 259 -3.32 3.77 11.47
CA THR A 259 -2.81 2.39 11.60
C THR A 259 -1.83 2.08 10.48
N ASN A 260 -0.74 1.38 10.79
CA ASN A 260 0.29 1.03 9.83
C ASN A 260 0.54 -0.48 9.79
N PRO A 261 -0.34 -1.27 9.15
CA PRO A 261 -0.11 -2.70 8.94
C PRO A 261 0.96 -2.98 7.87
N GLY A 262 1.41 -1.98 7.14
CA GLY A 262 2.47 -2.10 6.14
C GLY A 262 3.82 -2.56 6.72
N THR A 263 4.04 -2.35 8.02
CA THR A 263 5.26 -2.82 8.71
C THR A 263 5.37 -4.35 8.76
N ILE A 264 4.28 -5.06 8.60
CA ILE A 264 4.21 -6.52 8.56
C ILE A 264 3.91 -7.06 7.14
N GLY A 265 4.03 -6.19 6.11
CA GLY A 265 3.86 -6.55 4.71
C GLY A 265 2.45 -6.43 4.14
N THR A 266 1.47 -5.94 4.90
CA THR A 266 0.11 -5.71 4.38
C THR A 266 0.12 -4.60 3.34
N VAL A 267 -0.32 -4.89 2.11
CA VAL A 267 -0.33 -3.92 1.01
C VAL A 267 -1.35 -2.81 1.25
N GLN A 268 -2.55 -3.18 1.70
CA GLN A 268 -3.63 -2.26 2.05
C GLN A 268 -4.58 -2.89 3.05
N SER A 269 -5.28 -2.08 3.82
CA SER A 269 -6.29 -2.55 4.77
C SER A 269 -7.49 -1.61 4.79
N VAL A 270 -8.65 -2.15 5.18
CA VAL A 270 -9.87 -1.37 5.45
C VAL A 270 -10.15 -1.48 6.95
N PRO A 271 -9.53 -0.61 7.77
CA PRO A 271 -9.69 -0.69 9.21
C PRO A 271 -11.10 -0.26 9.64
N ARG A 272 -11.57 -0.80 10.77
CA ARG A 272 -12.85 -0.41 11.35
C ARG A 272 -12.76 0.96 12.01
N LEU A 273 -13.71 1.82 11.71
CA LEU A 273 -13.83 3.14 12.32
C LEU A 273 -14.65 3.04 13.63
N MET A 274 -14.12 3.59 14.69
CA MET A 274 -14.81 3.63 15.98
C MET A 274 -15.82 4.78 16.04
N PRO A 275 -16.96 4.61 16.72
CA PRO A 275 -17.88 5.71 16.98
C PRO A 275 -17.19 6.92 17.59
N GLY A 276 -17.54 8.12 17.16
CA GLY A 276 -16.94 9.37 17.65
C GLY A 276 -15.67 9.80 16.92
N GLN A 277 -15.22 9.05 15.92
CA GLN A 277 -14.12 9.43 15.02
C GLN A 277 -14.64 9.78 13.63
N GLY A 278 -13.99 10.72 12.94
CA GLY A 278 -14.31 11.07 11.56
C GLY A 278 -13.66 10.13 10.55
N VAL A 279 -12.39 9.79 10.76
CA VAL A 279 -11.60 9.00 9.81
C VAL A 279 -10.57 8.12 10.52
N ILE A 280 -10.30 6.97 9.94
CA ILE A 280 -9.14 6.15 10.23
C ILE A 280 -8.32 5.96 8.95
N VAL A 281 -7.03 6.25 9.02
CA VAL A 281 -6.09 6.15 7.92
C VAL A 281 -5.25 4.89 8.07
N GLY A 282 -5.25 4.05 7.03
CA GLY A 282 -4.40 2.87 6.93
C GLY A 282 -3.20 3.13 6.02
N VAL A 283 -2.02 2.70 6.46
CA VAL A 283 -0.77 2.79 5.69
C VAL A 283 -0.33 1.39 5.29
N GLY A 284 -0.25 1.14 3.99
CA GLY A 284 0.25 -0.11 3.43
C GLY A 284 1.76 -0.22 3.44
N THR A 285 2.27 -1.36 3.01
CA THR A 285 3.71 -1.57 2.83
C THR A 285 4.27 -0.66 1.75
N ILE A 286 5.55 -0.29 1.91
CA ILE A 286 6.32 0.44 0.90
C ILE A 286 7.10 -0.59 0.10
N ASP A 287 6.62 -0.90 -1.10
CA ASP A 287 7.23 -1.90 -1.97
C ASP A 287 7.02 -1.56 -3.45
N TYR A 288 7.72 -2.28 -4.32
CA TYR A 288 7.47 -2.18 -5.76
C TYR A 288 6.07 -2.72 -6.09
N PRO A 289 5.41 -2.16 -7.14
CA PRO A 289 4.17 -2.76 -7.65
C PRO A 289 4.38 -4.24 -7.97
N ALA A 290 3.34 -5.06 -7.77
CA ALA A 290 3.41 -6.52 -7.87
C ALA A 290 4.00 -7.01 -9.20
N GLU A 291 3.71 -6.27 -10.28
CA GLU A 291 4.16 -6.56 -11.65
C GLU A 291 5.70 -6.49 -11.80
N PHE A 292 6.37 -5.78 -10.89
CA PHE A 292 7.82 -5.54 -10.94
C PHE A 292 8.61 -6.21 -9.83
N GLN A 293 7.96 -6.89 -8.88
CA GLN A 293 8.65 -7.53 -7.75
C GLN A 293 9.60 -8.66 -8.16
N GLY A 294 9.35 -9.29 -9.32
CA GLY A 294 10.24 -10.29 -9.93
C GLY A 294 11.32 -9.73 -10.84
N SER A 295 11.36 -8.42 -11.05
CA SER A 295 12.34 -7.79 -11.95
C SER A 295 13.69 -7.60 -11.29
N ASP A 296 14.79 -7.74 -12.05
CA ASP A 296 16.12 -7.44 -11.57
C ASP A 296 16.33 -5.94 -11.34
N GLU A 297 17.27 -5.59 -10.46
CA GLU A 297 17.52 -4.20 -10.05
C GLU A 297 17.88 -3.28 -11.23
N ARG A 298 18.62 -3.79 -12.25
CA ARG A 298 19.00 -2.99 -13.42
C ARG A 298 17.80 -2.63 -14.27
N THR A 299 16.84 -3.57 -14.42
CA THR A 299 15.59 -3.33 -15.13
C THR A 299 14.73 -2.31 -14.40
N ILE A 300 14.59 -2.43 -13.06
CA ILE A 300 13.88 -1.46 -12.22
C ILE A 300 14.45 -0.05 -12.38
N VAL A 301 15.78 0.08 -12.28
CA VAL A 301 16.47 1.38 -12.44
C VAL A 301 16.31 1.93 -13.85
N ARG A 302 16.50 1.09 -14.88
CA ARG A 302 16.37 1.51 -16.29
C ARG A 302 14.97 2.00 -16.64
N LEU A 303 13.93 1.35 -16.07
CA LEU A 303 12.54 1.74 -16.28
C LEU A 303 12.09 2.86 -15.35
N GLY A 304 12.94 3.32 -14.42
CA GLY A 304 12.59 4.37 -13.47
C GLY A 304 11.48 4.00 -12.49
N ILE A 305 11.30 2.71 -12.20
CA ILE A 305 10.24 2.21 -11.35
C ILE A 305 10.52 2.57 -9.90
N SER A 306 9.54 3.18 -9.25
CA SER A 306 9.59 3.55 -7.84
C SER A 306 8.73 2.62 -7.00
N LYS A 307 9.11 2.44 -5.73
CA LYS A 307 8.21 1.87 -4.74
C LYS A 307 6.99 2.75 -4.55
N VAL A 308 5.90 2.12 -4.17
CA VAL A 308 4.64 2.78 -3.86
C VAL A 308 4.18 2.43 -2.45
N VAL A 309 3.36 3.29 -1.87
CA VAL A 309 2.62 3.02 -0.64
C VAL A 309 1.15 3.27 -0.90
N THR A 310 0.29 2.34 -0.52
CA THR A 310 -1.15 2.54 -0.56
C THR A 310 -1.60 3.16 0.76
N ILE A 311 -2.27 4.30 0.68
CA ILE A 311 -2.89 4.96 1.83
C ILE A 311 -4.40 4.83 1.68
N THR A 312 -5.05 4.38 2.74
CA THR A 312 -6.50 4.20 2.80
C THR A 312 -7.13 5.19 3.76
N SER A 313 -8.29 5.70 3.42
CA SER A 313 -9.10 6.59 4.25
C SER A 313 -10.47 5.95 4.43
N THR A 314 -10.73 5.38 5.61
CA THR A 314 -12.05 4.86 6.01
C THR A 314 -12.71 5.90 6.89
N TYR A 315 -13.88 6.39 6.51
CA TYR A 315 -14.52 7.54 7.13
C TYR A 315 -16.02 7.31 7.42
N ASP A 316 -16.56 8.09 8.34
CA ASP A 316 -18.00 8.09 8.65
C ASP A 316 -18.77 8.79 7.53
N HIS A 317 -19.47 8.00 6.70
CA HIS A 317 -20.16 8.50 5.51
C HIS A 317 -21.44 9.29 5.83
N ARG A 318 -21.82 9.40 7.10
CA ARG A 318 -22.92 10.29 7.53
C ARG A 318 -22.52 11.76 7.51
N ILE A 319 -21.20 12.05 7.68
CA ILE A 319 -20.67 13.41 7.84
C ILE A 319 -19.56 13.76 6.87
N ILE A 320 -18.90 12.79 6.27
CA ILE A 320 -17.82 12.97 5.31
C ILE A 320 -18.24 12.36 3.97
N GLN A 321 -18.10 13.15 2.89
CA GLN A 321 -18.44 12.72 1.54
C GLN A 321 -17.22 12.13 0.82
N GLY A 322 -17.47 11.29 -0.20
CA GLY A 322 -16.42 10.68 -0.99
C GLY A 322 -15.45 11.69 -1.64
N ALA A 323 -15.97 12.84 -2.07
CA ALA A 323 -15.15 13.93 -2.61
C ALA A 323 -14.18 14.50 -1.58
N GLU A 324 -14.60 14.66 -0.32
CA GLU A 324 -13.74 15.14 0.77
C GLU A 324 -12.63 14.15 1.08
N SER A 325 -12.95 12.85 1.16
CA SER A 325 -11.94 11.80 1.32
C SER A 325 -10.97 11.74 0.14
N GLY A 326 -11.46 11.92 -1.09
CA GLY A 326 -10.63 12.01 -2.29
C GLY A 326 -9.68 13.21 -2.27
N MET A 327 -10.17 14.40 -1.88
CA MET A 327 -9.35 15.61 -1.73
C MET A 327 -8.33 15.46 -0.60
N PHE A 328 -8.71 14.88 0.52
CA PHE A 328 -7.80 14.57 1.63
C PHE A 328 -6.65 13.68 1.17
N LEU A 329 -6.93 12.54 0.55
CA LEU A 329 -5.89 11.65 0.04
C LEU A 329 -5.04 12.28 -1.07
N LYS A 330 -5.64 13.14 -1.91
CA LYS A 330 -4.89 13.91 -2.91
C LYS A 330 -3.89 14.85 -2.22
N TYR A 331 -4.30 15.55 -1.18
CA TYR A 331 -3.42 16.47 -0.47
C TYR A 331 -2.29 15.74 0.28
N VAL A 332 -2.60 14.61 0.95
CA VAL A 332 -1.57 13.72 1.54
C VAL A 332 -0.56 13.30 0.47
N HIS A 333 -1.02 12.87 -0.70
CA HIS A 333 -0.14 12.53 -1.81
C HIS A 333 0.75 13.72 -2.20
N GLU A 334 0.18 14.90 -2.36
CA GLU A 334 0.92 16.12 -2.75
C GLU A 334 2.00 16.48 -1.73
N LEU A 335 1.72 16.37 -0.43
CA LEU A 335 2.72 16.55 0.63
C LEU A 335 3.85 15.52 0.49
N LEU A 336 3.53 14.23 0.34
CA LEU A 336 4.52 13.16 0.30
C LEU A 336 5.40 13.19 -0.97
N ILE A 337 4.92 13.77 -2.07
CA ILE A 337 5.74 14.07 -3.26
C ILE A 337 6.41 15.46 -3.20
N GLY A 338 6.42 16.11 -2.02
CA GLY A 338 7.19 17.31 -1.75
C GLY A 338 6.56 18.63 -2.17
N LYS A 339 5.26 18.65 -2.55
CA LYS A 339 4.53 19.91 -2.76
C LYS A 339 4.30 20.63 -1.42
N HIS A 340 3.85 21.87 -1.50
CA HIS A 340 3.54 22.72 -0.34
C HIS A 340 4.71 22.89 0.63
N ASN A 341 5.94 22.85 0.15
CA ASN A 341 7.18 22.95 0.94
C ASN A 341 7.32 21.92 2.07
N PHE A 342 6.56 20.81 2.03
CA PHE A 342 6.44 19.84 3.09
C PHE A 342 7.80 19.38 3.67
N TYR A 343 8.72 18.93 2.84
CA TYR A 343 10.05 18.50 3.31
C TYR A 343 10.95 19.68 3.70
N ALA A 344 10.81 20.83 3.06
CA ALA A 344 11.57 22.02 3.44
C ALA A 344 11.21 22.49 4.87
N ASP A 345 9.94 22.45 5.21
CA ASP A 345 9.45 22.81 6.56
C ASP A 345 9.88 21.77 7.60
N ILE A 346 9.85 20.47 7.25
CA ILE A 346 10.38 19.39 8.11
C ILE A 346 11.88 19.59 8.35
N PHE A 347 12.67 19.89 7.31
CA PHE A 347 14.10 20.09 7.44
C PHE A 347 14.42 21.30 8.33
N ARG A 348 13.64 22.39 8.15
CA ARG A 348 13.76 23.59 8.99
C ARG A 348 13.43 23.30 10.45
N SER A 349 12.32 22.61 10.72
CA SER A 349 11.88 22.22 12.07
C SER A 349 12.93 21.35 12.79
N LEU A 350 13.56 20.42 12.06
CA LEU A 350 14.61 19.54 12.63
C LEU A 350 16.01 20.17 12.64
N GLY A 351 16.19 21.40 12.16
CA GLY A 351 17.51 22.05 12.04
C GLY A 351 18.45 21.35 11.07
N VAL A 352 17.92 20.64 10.05
CA VAL A 352 18.73 19.95 9.03
C VAL A 352 19.32 21.00 8.08
N PRO A 353 20.67 21.12 7.97
CA PRO A 353 21.32 22.20 7.23
C PRO A 353 21.40 21.93 5.72
N TYR A 354 20.58 21.05 5.18
CA TYR A 354 20.53 20.67 3.77
C TYR A 354 19.20 21.12 3.15
N GLN A 355 19.19 21.26 1.84
CA GLN A 355 17.95 21.44 1.10
C GLN A 355 17.24 20.07 0.93
N ALA A 356 15.93 20.09 1.10
CA ALA A 356 15.11 18.92 0.83
C ALA A 356 15.14 18.56 -0.66
N ILE A 357 15.20 17.27 -0.96
CA ILE A 357 15.09 16.77 -2.33
C ILE A 357 13.68 17.04 -2.82
N GLN A 358 13.58 17.68 -3.98
CA GLN A 358 12.31 18.03 -4.62
C GLN A 358 11.95 17.04 -5.73
N TRP A 359 10.67 16.95 -6.00
CA TRP A 359 10.16 16.22 -7.15
C TRP A 359 10.47 16.99 -8.43
N HIS A 360 11.11 16.30 -9.37
CA HIS A 360 11.23 16.75 -10.74
C HIS A 360 10.56 15.72 -11.64
N GLN A 361 9.75 16.18 -12.57
CA GLN A 361 9.25 15.33 -13.63
C GLN A 361 10.43 14.94 -14.51
N ASP A 362 10.63 13.65 -14.77
CA ASP A 362 11.64 13.22 -15.74
C ASP A 362 11.30 13.85 -17.09
N SER A 363 12.17 14.70 -17.59
CA SER A 363 12.14 15.07 -18.99
C SER A 363 12.55 13.83 -19.77
N ASN A 364 11.66 13.38 -20.65
CA ASN A 364 11.96 12.24 -21.51
C ASN A 364 13.14 12.60 -22.41
N LEU A 365 14.32 12.19 -22.00
CA LEU A 365 15.57 12.39 -22.78
C LEU A 365 15.70 11.36 -23.90
N LEU A 366 14.63 10.64 -24.25
CA LEU A 366 14.61 9.74 -25.40
C LEU A 366 14.69 10.48 -26.74
N ASP A 367 14.71 11.80 -26.74
CA ASP A 367 14.88 12.60 -27.95
C ASP A 367 16.32 12.96 -28.26
N SER A 368 17.33 12.31 -27.68
CA SER A 368 18.63 12.59 -28.25
C SER A 368 19.70 11.57 -27.88
N GLU A 369 20.12 10.82 -28.87
CA GLU A 369 21.51 10.36 -28.98
C GLU A 369 22.47 11.51 -28.69
N ASP A 370 22.13 12.75 -29.05
CA ASP A 370 22.84 13.98 -28.74
C ASP A 370 22.97 14.28 -27.24
N ALA A 371 21.93 14.09 -26.43
CA ALA A 371 22.01 14.30 -24.98
C ALA A 371 22.82 13.20 -24.26
N MET A 372 22.88 11.99 -24.83
CA MET A 372 23.75 10.93 -24.34
C MET A 372 25.21 11.21 -24.70
N LEU A 373 25.47 11.71 -25.90
CA LEU A 373 26.76 12.20 -26.35
C LEU A 373 27.27 13.42 -25.53
N ASP A 374 26.37 14.37 -25.24
CA ASP A 374 26.70 15.52 -24.38
C ASP A 374 27.03 15.08 -22.94
N LYS A 375 26.31 14.17 -22.37
CA LYS A 375 26.63 13.60 -21.04
C LYS A 375 27.94 12.83 -21.04
N GLN A 376 28.24 12.08 -22.10
CA GLN A 376 29.51 11.35 -22.24
C GLN A 376 30.67 12.36 -22.41
N MET A 377 30.48 13.42 -23.18
CA MET A 377 31.46 14.50 -23.32
C MET A 377 31.69 15.27 -22.02
N GLN A 378 30.63 15.55 -21.25
CA GLN A 378 30.72 16.18 -19.92
C GLN A 378 31.50 15.31 -18.95
N VAL A 379 31.20 13.98 -18.88
CA VAL A 379 31.92 13.01 -18.04
C VAL A 379 33.38 12.90 -18.48
N ALA A 380 33.68 12.79 -19.78
CA ALA A 380 35.03 12.75 -20.31
C ALA A 380 35.82 14.07 -20.00
N THR A 381 35.15 15.21 -20.08
CA THR A 381 35.71 16.51 -19.71
C THR A 381 35.98 16.58 -18.20
N LEU A 382 35.05 16.09 -17.36
CA LEU A 382 35.28 16.04 -15.92
C LEU A 382 36.46 15.15 -15.53
N ILE A 383 36.58 13.97 -16.14
CA ILE A 383 37.74 13.09 -15.95
C ILE A 383 39.05 13.75 -16.39
N ARG A 384 39.04 14.41 -17.54
CA ARG A 384 40.21 15.13 -18.05
C ARG A 384 40.62 16.28 -17.14
N VAL A 385 39.67 17.08 -16.69
CA VAL A 385 39.91 18.20 -15.76
C VAL A 385 40.45 17.68 -14.42
N HIS A 386 39.91 16.57 -13.92
CA HIS A 386 40.36 15.97 -12.67
C HIS A 386 41.79 15.41 -12.80
N ARG A 387 42.13 14.76 -13.91
CA ARG A 387 43.49 14.29 -14.19
C ARG A 387 44.50 15.45 -14.34
N VAL A 388 44.16 16.49 -15.07
CA VAL A 388 45.03 17.65 -15.28
C VAL A 388 45.22 18.48 -14.00
N ARG A 389 44.17 18.63 -13.17
CA ARG A 389 44.24 19.35 -11.89
C ARG A 389 44.81 18.51 -10.76
N GLY A 390 44.66 17.21 -10.80
CA GLY A 390 45.23 16.27 -9.84
C GLY A 390 46.76 16.33 -9.81
N HIS A 391 47.40 16.36 -10.99
CA HIS A 391 48.85 16.56 -11.08
C HIS A 391 49.34 17.90 -10.49
N ARG A 392 48.57 18.98 -10.68
CA ARG A 392 48.93 20.28 -10.10
C ARG A 392 48.80 20.34 -8.57
N SER A 393 47.93 19.52 -7.96
CA SER A 393 47.80 19.47 -6.50
C SER A 393 48.92 18.65 -5.86
N GLU A 394 49.45 17.64 -6.56
CA GLU A 394 50.62 16.86 -6.09
C GLU A 394 51.91 17.65 -6.19
N GLU A 395 52.16 18.39 -7.28
CA GLU A 395 53.33 19.28 -7.38
C GLU A 395 53.34 20.38 -6.32
N ARG A 396 52.17 20.88 -5.87
CA ARG A 396 52.08 21.83 -4.74
C ARG A 396 52.39 21.19 -3.38
N ARG A 397 52.17 19.90 -3.19
CA ARG A 397 52.55 19.17 -1.95
C ARG A 397 54.06 18.90 -1.91
N VAL A 398 54.66 18.47 -3.01
CA VAL A 398 56.10 18.18 -3.10
C VAL A 398 56.92 19.44 -2.92
N GLY A 399 56.45 20.61 -3.41
CA GLY A 399 57.16 21.89 -3.27
C GLY A 399 57.13 22.49 -1.86
N LYS A 400 56.31 21.99 -0.94
CA LYS A 400 56.26 22.46 0.45
C LYS A 400 57.16 21.67 1.43
N GLU A 401 57.55 20.47 1.06
CA GLU A 401 58.44 19.62 1.91
C GLU A 401 59.94 19.91 1.72
N CYS A 402 60.33 20.67 0.70
CA CYS A 402 61.75 21.05 0.44
C CYS A 402 62.20 22.39 1.04
N ARG A 403 61.48 22.96 2.01
CA ARG A 403 61.89 24.21 2.68
C ARG A 403 61.86 24.11 4.20
N ILE A 404 62.42 23.07 4.75
CA ILE A 404 62.84 23.04 6.15
C ILE A 404 64.19 22.24 6.17
N GLY A 405 65.24 22.94 6.03
CA GLY A 405 66.60 22.49 6.23
C GLY A 405 67.47 23.71 6.48
#